data_313962f6b646620cb4672a7e1356cb0a
#
_entry.id   313962f6b646620cb4672a7e1356cb0a
#
_cell.length_a   1.000
_cell.length_b   1.000
_cell.length_c   1.000
_cell.angle_alpha   90.00
_cell.angle_beta   90.00
_cell.angle_gamma   90.00
#
_symmetry.space_group_name_H-M   'P 1'
#
loop_
_entity.id
_entity.type
_entity.pdbx_description
1 polymer ?
#
loop_
_entity_poly.entity_id
_entity_poly.type
_entity_poly.pdbx_seq_one_letter_code
_entity_poly.pdbx_strand_id
1 'polypeptide(L)'
;MYRYIRSTTTLLLLALCIGGSACQKEAKPAEEPEEAHAEGGAEEAVGLTQAQMNAVGIQLGKLENRPLKSGIQANGMLDLPPQNKATISSLTEGIVREIFVTQGQFVKKGQRLVSLEHPSIIQLQEEYLQARSALNYAQKDYERQKELLRENVIAAKKYQLAEAEYRARQTEVASLASRLSQMGIAPSRVRVGSLIRSIAVISPMHGYVHQIKVNIGALVEPARELFQVVDNHHIQIELQVFEKDITQVKNGQKVLFSLTSNPSKTYEATIFSVGKSFENDTKSVGVHAQIEDNQEANLLPGMFVSGRILTTEEAVPALPDEAIITEGELKFVFIATRATHPPESKAESAEEGHEGELAPDWVFTKIGVQTGASDAGYTEVKLLEPLPSGAQLVTKGAYYVAAQANKGEGGHDE
;
A
#
# COMPACT_ATOMS: atom_id res chain seq x y z
N MET A 1 -48.19 8.77 -18.62
CA MET A 1 -48.81 9.72 -19.56
C MET A 1 -47.70 10.47 -20.28
N TYR A 2 -47.52 10.17 -21.61
CA TYR A 2 -46.90 10.96 -22.70
C TYR A 2 -45.47 11.51 -22.52
N ARG A 3 -44.55 11.52 -23.49
CA ARG A 3 -44.47 11.04 -24.89
C ARG A 3 -43.01 11.05 -25.35
N TYR A 4 -42.60 10.02 -26.04
CA TYR A 4 -41.64 9.93 -27.14
C TYR A 4 -41.40 11.22 -27.92
N ILE A 5 -40.14 11.52 -28.30
CA ILE A 5 -39.81 12.05 -29.63
C ILE A 5 -38.51 11.39 -30.09
N ARG A 6 -38.63 10.64 -31.18
CA ARG A 6 -37.59 10.20 -32.11
C ARG A 6 -37.23 11.38 -33.02
N SER A 7 -36.00 11.51 -33.45
CA SER A 7 -35.67 12.05 -34.78
C SER A 7 -34.43 11.40 -35.35
N THR A 8 -34.62 10.83 -36.44
CA THR A 8 -33.86 10.11 -37.45
C THR A 8 -33.17 11.05 -38.45
N THR A 9 -32.19 10.47 -39.18
CA THR A 9 -31.64 10.83 -40.51
C THR A 9 -30.67 12.00 -40.57
N THR A 10 -29.45 11.87 -41.16
CA THR A 10 -29.31 11.76 -42.62
C THR A 10 -27.89 11.25 -42.98
N LEU A 11 -27.91 10.27 -43.86
CA LEU A 11 -26.87 9.74 -44.74
C LEU A 11 -26.52 10.79 -45.80
N LEU A 12 -25.23 11.06 -46.08
CA LEU A 12 -24.85 11.59 -47.42
C LEU A 12 -23.51 10.99 -47.87
N LEU A 13 -23.64 10.14 -48.87
CA LEU A 13 -22.63 9.70 -49.83
C LEU A 13 -22.21 10.87 -50.70
N LEU A 14 -20.91 11.04 -51.00
CA LEU A 14 -20.46 11.57 -52.27
C LEU A 14 -19.13 10.91 -52.70
N ALA A 15 -19.23 10.09 -53.72
CA ALA A 15 -18.12 9.61 -54.54
C ALA A 15 -17.95 10.59 -55.73
N LEU A 16 -16.75 10.70 -56.23
CA LEU A 16 -16.31 10.92 -57.64
C LEU A 16 -15.06 11.80 -57.69
N CYS A 17 -13.98 11.54 -58.32
CA CYS A 17 -13.49 11.25 -59.66
C CYS A 17 -11.97 11.24 -59.60
N ILE A 18 -11.26 10.21 -60.08
CA ILE A 18 -10.69 9.98 -61.41
C ILE A 18 -9.70 11.06 -61.89
N GLY A 19 -8.47 10.65 -62.14
CA GLY A 19 -7.41 11.33 -62.89
C GLY A 19 -6.05 10.81 -62.42
N GLY A 20 -5.38 9.86 -62.87
CA GLY A 20 -4.85 9.39 -64.13
C GLY A 20 -3.58 10.16 -64.49
N SER A 21 -2.39 9.60 -64.15
CA SER A 21 -1.18 9.75 -65.02
C SER A 21 -0.14 8.71 -64.67
N ALA A 22 0.05 7.81 -65.54
CA ALA A 22 1.16 6.85 -65.59
C ALA A 22 2.46 7.60 -65.94
N CYS A 23 3.54 7.33 -65.19
CA CYS A 23 4.88 7.46 -65.73
C CYS A 23 5.67 6.21 -65.30
N GLN A 24 5.85 5.40 -66.27
CA GLN A 24 6.73 4.26 -66.32
C GLN A 24 8.18 4.81 -66.24
N LYS A 25 9.01 4.29 -65.31
CA LYS A 25 10.47 4.40 -65.40
C LYS A 25 11.08 3.08 -64.98
N GLU A 26 11.85 2.60 -65.92
CA GLU A 26 12.68 1.43 -66.07
C GLU A 26 13.30 0.87 -64.78
N ALA A 27 13.29 -0.45 -64.70
CA ALA A 27 14.04 -1.29 -63.81
C ALA A 27 15.53 -1.17 -64.07
N LYS A 28 16.34 -0.96 -63.01
CA LYS A 28 17.77 -1.11 -62.98
C LYS A 28 18.11 -2.30 -62.06
N PRO A 29 19.15 -3.06 -62.34
CA PRO A 29 19.36 -4.39 -61.73
C PRO A 29 19.72 -4.31 -60.27
N ALA A 30 19.38 -5.40 -59.54
CA ALA A 30 19.70 -5.64 -58.16
C ALA A 30 21.23 -5.56 -57.93
N GLU A 31 21.65 -4.65 -57.07
CA GLU A 31 22.93 -4.71 -56.36
C GLU A 31 22.77 -5.69 -55.18
N GLU A 32 23.68 -6.57 -55.07
CA GLU A 32 23.86 -7.51 -53.97
C GLU A 32 23.98 -6.74 -52.64
N PRO A 33 23.48 -7.28 -51.53
CA PRO A 33 23.70 -6.63 -50.25
C PRO A 33 25.19 -6.68 -49.90
N GLU A 34 25.82 -5.50 -49.82
CA GLU A 34 27.10 -5.35 -49.13
C GLU A 34 26.93 -5.90 -47.71
N GLU A 35 27.73 -6.91 -47.43
CA GLU A 35 27.97 -7.37 -46.07
C GLU A 35 28.42 -6.18 -45.25
N ALA A 36 27.56 -5.73 -44.38
CA ALA A 36 27.91 -4.83 -43.30
C ALA A 36 28.98 -5.55 -42.47
N HIS A 37 30.21 -5.23 -42.68
CA HIS A 37 31.26 -5.49 -41.72
C HIS A 37 30.83 -4.86 -40.42
N ALA A 38 30.44 -5.69 -39.46
CA ALA A 38 30.40 -5.30 -38.08
C ALA A 38 31.85 -4.88 -37.73
N GLU A 39 32.09 -3.58 -37.68
CA GLU A 39 33.23 -3.07 -36.95
C GLU A 39 33.06 -3.50 -35.51
N GLY A 40 33.70 -4.60 -35.16
CA GLY A 40 33.94 -4.96 -33.77
C GLY A 40 34.76 -3.83 -33.18
N GLY A 41 34.14 -2.99 -32.34
CA GLY A 41 34.84 -2.02 -31.56
C GLY A 41 36.01 -2.69 -30.88
N ALA A 42 37.22 -2.26 -31.17
CA ALA A 42 38.42 -2.73 -30.49
C ALA A 42 38.19 -2.51 -28.99
N GLU A 43 38.07 -3.62 -28.23
CA GLU A 43 38.03 -3.58 -26.78
C GLU A 43 39.26 -2.82 -26.31
N GLU A 44 39.06 -1.66 -25.70
CA GLU A 44 40.14 -0.85 -25.12
C GLU A 44 40.82 -1.64 -23.99
N ALA A 45 41.88 -2.32 -24.34
CA ALA A 45 42.67 -3.08 -23.40
C ALA A 45 43.78 -2.21 -22.80
N VAL A 46 43.75 -2.00 -21.50
CA VAL A 46 44.74 -1.25 -20.75
C VAL A 46 45.82 -2.18 -20.20
N GLY A 47 47.08 -1.96 -20.54
CA GLY A 47 48.18 -2.73 -19.97
C GLY A 47 48.78 -2.02 -18.75
N LEU A 48 48.96 -2.75 -17.64
CA LEU A 48 49.64 -2.29 -16.43
C LEU A 48 50.69 -3.29 -15.94
N THR A 49 51.81 -2.76 -15.40
CA THR A 49 52.77 -3.61 -14.71
C THR A 49 52.34 -3.88 -13.26
N GLN A 50 52.85 -4.94 -12.66
CA GLN A 50 52.58 -5.26 -11.25
C GLN A 50 53.00 -4.14 -10.29
N ALA A 51 54.08 -3.41 -10.63
CA ALA A 51 54.54 -2.29 -9.84
C ALA A 51 53.54 -1.10 -9.87
N GLN A 52 52.98 -0.81 -11.06
CA GLN A 52 51.93 0.22 -11.23
C GLN A 52 50.65 -0.14 -10.47
N MET A 53 50.20 -1.40 -10.57
CA MET A 53 49.04 -1.86 -9.82
C MET A 53 49.20 -1.70 -8.30
N ASN A 54 50.36 -2.08 -7.77
CA ASN A 54 50.66 -1.94 -6.34
C ASN A 54 50.71 -0.46 -5.88
N ALA A 55 51.28 0.44 -6.73
CA ALA A 55 51.38 1.88 -6.44
C ALA A 55 50.01 2.55 -6.29
N VAL A 56 49.02 2.12 -7.10
CA VAL A 56 47.65 2.69 -7.08
C VAL A 56 46.66 1.85 -6.27
N GLY A 57 47.11 0.73 -5.70
CA GLY A 57 46.31 -0.10 -4.81
C GLY A 57 45.22 -0.92 -5.50
N ILE A 58 45.41 -1.31 -6.77
CA ILE A 58 44.50 -2.20 -7.50
C ILE A 58 44.55 -3.59 -6.88
N GLN A 59 43.38 -4.12 -6.57
CA GLN A 59 43.21 -5.50 -6.05
C GLN A 59 42.39 -6.32 -7.03
N LEU A 60 42.85 -7.54 -7.26
CA LEU A 60 42.16 -8.53 -8.08
C LEU A 60 41.45 -9.54 -7.20
N GLY A 61 40.28 -9.97 -7.61
CA GLY A 61 39.49 -10.95 -6.88
C GLY A 61 38.59 -11.77 -7.82
N LYS A 62 37.66 -12.47 -7.20
CA LYS A 62 36.66 -13.27 -7.91
C LYS A 62 35.26 -12.76 -7.54
N LEU A 63 34.30 -13.08 -8.37
CA LEU A 63 32.90 -12.87 -8.05
C LEU A 63 32.54 -13.79 -6.87
N GLU A 64 32.10 -13.19 -5.76
CA GLU A 64 31.74 -13.90 -4.55
C GLU A 64 30.21 -13.93 -4.41
N ASN A 65 29.67 -15.10 -4.07
CA ASN A 65 28.26 -15.18 -3.69
C ASN A 65 28.11 -14.66 -2.25
N ARG A 66 27.42 -13.54 -2.10
CA ARG A 66 27.13 -12.92 -0.80
C ARG A 66 25.64 -12.82 -0.55
N PRO A 67 25.20 -13.08 0.69
CA PRO A 67 23.83 -12.80 1.08
C PRO A 67 23.65 -11.27 1.12
N LEU A 68 23.07 -10.71 0.09
CA LEU A 68 22.69 -9.29 0.07
C LEU A 68 21.23 -9.17 0.53
N LYS A 69 20.98 -8.25 1.45
CA LYS A 69 19.62 -7.89 1.84
C LYS A 69 19.00 -7.06 0.73
N SER A 70 18.39 -7.71 -0.23
CA SER A 70 17.53 -7.00 -1.17
C SER A 70 16.28 -6.55 -0.44
N GLY A 71 15.91 -5.29 -0.63
CA GLY A 71 14.70 -4.76 -0.03
C GLY A 71 13.85 -4.08 -1.10
N ILE A 72 12.58 -4.45 -1.13
CA ILE A 72 11.60 -3.80 -1.99
C ILE A 72 11.21 -2.47 -1.34
N GLN A 73 11.44 -1.36 -2.03
CA GLN A 73 10.95 -0.07 -1.58
C GLN A 73 9.46 0.04 -1.86
N ALA A 74 8.70 0.42 -0.85
CA ALA A 74 7.27 0.65 -0.94
C ALA A 74 6.90 1.88 -0.12
N ASN A 75 6.10 2.75 -0.70
CA ASN A 75 5.52 3.87 0.02
C ASN A 75 4.12 3.50 0.50
N GLY A 76 3.68 4.16 1.55
CA GLY A 76 2.37 3.88 2.12
C GLY A 76 1.96 4.91 3.15
N MET A 77 1.00 4.52 3.97
CA MET A 77 0.50 5.35 5.06
C MET A 77 0.21 4.52 6.30
N LEU A 78 0.21 5.17 7.44
CA LEU A 78 -0.31 4.61 8.66
C LEU A 78 -1.83 4.61 8.60
N ASP A 79 -2.44 3.46 8.84
CA ASP A 79 -3.89 3.33 8.90
C ASP A 79 -4.35 2.55 10.13
N LEU A 80 -5.64 2.57 10.39
CA LEU A 80 -6.28 1.82 11.46
C LEU A 80 -7.10 0.67 10.88
N PRO A 81 -7.03 -0.51 11.46
CA PRO A 81 -7.96 -1.58 11.11
C PRO A 81 -9.42 -1.11 11.25
N PRO A 82 -10.36 -1.59 10.42
CA PRO A 82 -11.77 -1.19 10.48
C PRO A 82 -12.41 -1.36 11.86
N GLN A 83 -11.99 -2.37 12.63
CA GLN A 83 -12.48 -2.61 14.00
C GLN A 83 -12.04 -1.53 15.00
N ASN A 84 -11.02 -0.73 14.68
CA ASN A 84 -10.51 0.37 15.50
C ASN A 84 -11.02 1.74 15.05
N LYS A 85 -11.97 1.76 14.12
CA LYS A 85 -12.69 2.96 13.66
C LYS A 85 -14.17 2.76 13.91
N ALA A 86 -14.83 3.72 14.56
CA ALA A 86 -16.27 3.72 14.72
C ALA A 86 -16.86 4.97 14.10
N THR A 87 -17.77 4.77 13.15
CA THR A 87 -18.64 5.81 12.63
C THR A 87 -19.93 5.80 13.45
N ILE A 88 -20.22 6.87 14.14
CA ILE A 88 -21.39 7.01 15.00
C ILE A 88 -22.45 7.82 14.26
N SER A 89 -23.59 7.18 14.03
CA SER A 89 -24.78 7.77 13.40
C SER A 89 -25.97 7.73 14.35
N SER A 90 -27.01 8.52 14.05
CA SER A 90 -28.28 8.44 14.74
C SER A 90 -29.18 7.36 14.14
N LEU A 91 -29.90 6.63 15.01
CA LEU A 91 -30.96 5.71 14.60
C LEU A 91 -32.28 6.43 14.32
N THR A 92 -32.44 7.64 14.84
CA THR A 92 -33.68 8.41 14.76
C THR A 92 -33.39 9.83 14.30
N GLU A 93 -34.39 10.43 13.69
CA GLU A 93 -34.40 11.86 13.44
C GLU A 93 -34.40 12.67 14.74
N GLY A 94 -33.75 13.84 14.74
CA GLY A 94 -33.78 14.72 15.88
C GLY A 94 -32.96 15.98 15.70
N ILE A 95 -33.23 16.98 16.55
CA ILE A 95 -32.45 18.22 16.59
C ILE A 95 -31.36 18.06 17.65
N VAL A 96 -30.14 18.44 17.31
CA VAL A 96 -29.00 18.45 18.22
C VAL A 96 -29.21 19.53 19.28
N ARG A 97 -29.34 19.12 20.54
CA ARG A 97 -29.50 20.01 21.67
C ARG A 97 -28.16 20.42 22.26
N GLU A 98 -27.30 19.45 22.49
CA GLU A 98 -26.02 19.65 23.18
C GLU A 98 -25.00 18.65 22.71
N ILE A 99 -23.74 19.08 22.53
CA ILE A 99 -22.59 18.25 22.23
C ILE A 99 -21.69 18.22 23.45
N PHE A 100 -21.36 17.05 23.96
CA PHE A 100 -20.64 16.83 25.23
C PHE A 100 -19.14 16.63 25.07
N VAL A 101 -18.65 16.59 23.83
CA VAL A 101 -17.26 16.25 23.51
C VAL A 101 -16.67 17.23 22.53
N THR A 102 -15.34 17.33 22.54
CA THR A 102 -14.56 18.12 21.59
C THR A 102 -13.72 17.19 20.69
N GLN A 103 -13.35 17.68 19.52
CA GLN A 103 -12.43 16.96 18.64
C GLN A 103 -11.07 16.78 19.34
N GLY A 104 -10.47 15.59 19.19
CA GLY A 104 -9.23 15.20 19.89
C GLY A 104 -9.43 14.67 21.30
N GLN A 105 -10.64 14.77 21.87
CA GLN A 105 -10.92 14.30 23.23
C GLN A 105 -10.99 12.76 23.26
N PHE A 106 -10.38 12.16 24.31
CA PHE A 106 -10.55 10.74 24.59
C PHE A 106 -11.93 10.46 25.19
N VAL A 107 -12.63 9.46 24.69
CA VAL A 107 -13.94 9.01 25.14
C VAL A 107 -13.93 7.55 25.50
N LYS A 108 -14.74 7.16 26.49
CA LYS A 108 -14.93 5.78 26.91
C LYS A 108 -16.13 5.17 26.22
N LYS A 109 -16.14 3.85 26.06
CA LYS A 109 -17.33 3.09 25.62
C LYS A 109 -18.53 3.43 26.50
N GLY A 110 -19.66 3.79 25.88
CA GLY A 110 -20.89 4.20 26.57
C GLY A 110 -20.92 5.68 26.99
N GLN A 111 -19.86 6.45 26.76
CA GLN A 111 -19.83 7.88 27.04
C GLN A 111 -20.77 8.64 26.10
N ARG A 112 -21.53 9.59 26.63
CA ARG A 112 -22.42 10.45 25.84
C ARG A 112 -21.61 11.41 24.97
N LEU A 113 -21.98 11.47 23.68
CA LEU A 113 -21.35 12.36 22.70
C LEU A 113 -22.24 13.55 22.36
N VAL A 114 -23.53 13.29 22.14
CA VAL A 114 -24.51 14.30 21.75
C VAL A 114 -25.88 13.95 22.31
N SER A 115 -26.70 14.94 22.54
CA SER A 115 -28.11 14.84 22.93
C SER A 115 -28.99 15.26 21.75
N LEU A 116 -29.94 14.41 21.37
CA LEU A 116 -30.92 14.66 20.32
C LEU A 116 -32.29 14.78 20.90
N GLU A 117 -33.09 15.72 20.41
CA GLU A 117 -34.46 16.00 20.83
C GLU A 117 -35.39 15.89 19.61
N HIS A 118 -36.48 15.13 19.75
CA HIS A 118 -37.50 15.01 18.72
C HIS A 118 -38.85 14.66 19.33
N PRO A 119 -39.97 15.22 18.79
CA PRO A 119 -41.31 14.92 19.30
C PRO A 119 -41.70 13.44 19.31
N SER A 120 -41.19 12.66 18.33
CA SER A 120 -41.47 11.22 18.26
C SER A 120 -40.97 10.45 19.49
N ILE A 121 -39.95 10.97 20.20
CA ILE A 121 -39.43 10.33 21.43
C ILE A 121 -40.50 10.38 22.51
N ILE A 122 -41.24 11.49 22.63
CA ILE A 122 -42.36 11.66 23.57
C ILE A 122 -43.51 10.77 23.15
N GLN A 123 -43.89 10.84 21.85
CA GLN A 123 -45.00 10.07 21.32
C GLN A 123 -44.83 8.54 21.55
N LEU A 124 -43.66 8.00 21.29
CA LEU A 124 -43.40 6.56 21.52
C LEU A 124 -43.56 6.18 23.02
N GLN A 125 -43.19 7.06 23.93
CA GLN A 125 -43.37 6.84 25.37
C GLN A 125 -44.87 6.90 25.76
N GLU A 126 -45.61 7.81 25.14
CA GLU A 126 -47.06 7.89 25.35
C GLU A 126 -47.78 6.62 24.85
N GLU A 127 -47.47 6.16 23.63
CA GLU A 127 -47.96 4.91 23.08
C GLU A 127 -47.66 3.70 24.00
N TYR A 128 -46.43 3.63 24.51
CA TYR A 128 -46.02 2.58 25.46
C TYR A 128 -46.85 2.62 26.76
N LEU A 129 -47.06 3.80 27.34
CA LEU A 129 -47.86 3.94 28.56
C LEU A 129 -49.32 3.57 28.34
N GLN A 130 -49.90 3.97 27.19
CA GLN A 130 -51.27 3.58 26.80
C GLN A 130 -51.39 2.06 26.64
N ALA A 131 -50.46 1.46 25.85
CA ALA A 131 -50.44 0.02 25.66
C ALA A 131 -50.26 -0.76 26.97
N ARG A 132 -49.42 -0.27 27.90
CA ARG A 132 -49.23 -0.84 29.23
C ARG A 132 -50.48 -0.78 30.08
N SER A 133 -51.24 0.34 29.99
CA SER A 133 -52.52 0.49 30.69
C SER A 133 -53.56 -0.50 30.13
N ALA A 134 -53.64 -0.61 28.79
CA ALA A 134 -54.53 -1.57 28.12
C ALA A 134 -54.19 -3.03 28.47
N LEU A 135 -52.89 -3.38 28.54
CA LEU A 135 -52.43 -4.68 28.97
C LEU A 135 -52.87 -4.99 30.41
N ASN A 136 -52.74 -4.05 31.34
CA ASN A 136 -53.15 -4.24 32.70
C ASN A 136 -54.68 -4.51 32.82
N TYR A 137 -55.47 -3.81 32.01
CA TYR A 137 -56.92 -4.08 31.92
C TYR A 137 -57.21 -5.49 31.34
N ALA A 138 -56.62 -5.81 30.22
CA ALA A 138 -56.78 -7.11 29.54
C ALA A 138 -56.32 -8.29 30.44
N GLN A 139 -55.22 -8.09 31.19
CA GLN A 139 -54.76 -9.09 32.16
C GLN A 139 -55.79 -9.35 33.26
N LYS A 140 -56.32 -8.31 33.86
CA LYS A 140 -57.35 -8.44 34.92
C LYS A 140 -58.66 -9.07 34.38
N ASP A 141 -59.01 -8.75 33.13
CA ASP A 141 -60.18 -9.37 32.51
C ASP A 141 -59.94 -10.86 32.22
N TYR A 142 -58.77 -11.20 31.64
CA TYR A 142 -58.34 -12.59 31.43
C TYR A 142 -58.37 -13.39 32.73
N GLU A 143 -57.80 -12.88 33.81
CA GLU A 143 -57.77 -13.55 35.11
C GLU A 143 -59.20 -13.76 35.65
N ARG A 144 -60.08 -12.78 35.54
CA ARG A 144 -61.49 -12.87 35.91
C ARG A 144 -62.24 -13.90 35.06
N GLN A 145 -62.11 -13.88 33.73
CA GLN A 145 -62.76 -14.84 32.85
C GLN A 145 -62.23 -16.28 33.08
N LYS A 146 -60.96 -16.40 33.42
CA LYS A 146 -60.35 -17.70 33.78
C LYS A 146 -61.00 -18.29 35.04
N GLU A 147 -61.25 -17.51 36.07
CA GLU A 147 -61.88 -17.95 37.31
C GLU A 147 -63.37 -18.32 37.07
N LEU A 148 -64.10 -17.45 36.32
CA LEU A 148 -65.48 -17.71 35.96
C LEU A 148 -65.69 -19.01 35.12
N LEU A 149 -64.73 -19.31 34.25
CA LEU A 149 -64.70 -20.54 33.46
C LEU A 149 -64.50 -21.74 34.38
N ARG A 150 -63.58 -21.63 35.33
CA ARG A 150 -63.29 -22.69 36.31
C ARG A 150 -64.54 -23.05 37.18
N GLU A 151 -65.32 -22.03 37.47
CA GLU A 151 -66.63 -22.22 38.21
C GLU A 151 -67.81 -22.61 37.29
N ASN A 152 -67.56 -22.83 35.98
CA ASN A 152 -68.56 -23.17 34.96
C ASN A 152 -69.66 -22.09 34.76
N VAL A 153 -69.35 -20.82 35.07
CA VAL A 153 -70.28 -19.67 34.96
C VAL A 153 -70.33 -19.09 33.54
N ILE A 154 -69.27 -19.26 32.74
CA ILE A 154 -69.21 -18.76 31.41
C ILE A 154 -68.84 -19.80 30.35
N ALA A 155 -69.15 -19.46 29.06
CA ALA A 155 -68.74 -20.30 27.93
C ALA A 155 -67.26 -20.21 27.67
N ALA A 156 -66.59 -21.27 27.27
CA ALA A 156 -65.18 -21.34 26.93
C ALA A 156 -64.77 -20.28 25.87
N LYS A 157 -65.66 -19.91 24.94
CA LYS A 157 -65.46 -18.88 23.93
C LYS A 157 -65.12 -17.50 24.52
N LYS A 158 -65.78 -17.13 25.67
CA LYS A 158 -65.47 -15.83 26.32
C LYS A 158 -64.09 -15.81 26.93
N TYR A 159 -63.66 -16.92 27.56
CA TYR A 159 -62.30 -17.08 28.07
C TYR A 159 -61.26 -17.00 26.93
N GLN A 160 -61.47 -17.76 25.84
CA GLN A 160 -60.57 -17.74 24.70
C GLN A 160 -60.41 -16.34 24.09
N LEU A 161 -61.49 -15.55 24.03
CA LEU A 161 -61.45 -14.18 23.54
C LEU A 161 -60.62 -13.28 24.47
N ALA A 162 -60.83 -13.38 25.80
CA ALA A 162 -60.04 -12.60 26.78
C ALA A 162 -58.58 -13.02 26.79
N GLU A 163 -58.28 -14.31 26.60
CA GLU A 163 -56.92 -14.83 26.47
C GLU A 163 -56.24 -14.27 25.21
N ALA A 164 -56.92 -14.28 24.07
CA ALA A 164 -56.40 -13.75 22.81
C ALA A 164 -56.11 -12.24 22.90
N GLU A 165 -57.03 -11.47 23.51
CA GLU A 165 -56.85 -10.04 23.75
C GLU A 165 -55.65 -9.76 24.67
N TYR A 166 -55.56 -10.51 25.79
CA TYR A 166 -54.41 -10.36 26.72
C TYR A 166 -53.08 -10.65 26.01
N ARG A 167 -52.98 -11.71 25.21
CA ARG A 167 -51.78 -12.05 24.45
C ARG A 167 -51.44 -10.99 23.41
N ALA A 168 -52.44 -10.43 22.72
CA ALA A 168 -52.25 -9.37 21.74
C ALA A 168 -51.67 -8.10 22.41
N ARG A 169 -52.21 -7.67 23.56
CA ARG A 169 -51.71 -6.53 24.32
C ARG A 169 -50.31 -6.77 24.90
N GLN A 170 -50.03 -8.01 25.31
CA GLN A 170 -48.68 -8.37 25.76
C GLN A 170 -47.65 -8.21 24.65
N THR A 171 -47.98 -8.66 23.44
CA THR A 171 -47.09 -8.50 22.25
C THR A 171 -46.89 -7.05 21.90
N GLU A 172 -47.95 -6.22 21.94
CA GLU A 172 -47.92 -4.80 21.67
C GLU A 172 -46.97 -4.07 22.62
N VAL A 173 -47.09 -4.29 23.93
CA VAL A 173 -46.22 -3.73 24.97
C VAL A 173 -44.77 -4.17 24.77
N ALA A 174 -44.55 -5.46 24.48
CA ALA A 174 -43.19 -5.98 24.24
C ALA A 174 -42.54 -5.33 23.01
N SER A 175 -43.28 -5.11 21.93
CA SER A 175 -42.83 -4.44 20.73
C SER A 175 -42.42 -2.97 21.02
N LEU A 176 -43.30 -2.21 21.69
CA LEU A 176 -43.02 -0.81 22.06
C LEU A 176 -41.85 -0.70 23.04
N ALA A 177 -41.73 -1.63 24.00
CA ALA A 177 -40.60 -1.69 24.92
C ALA A 177 -39.27 -1.95 24.18
N SER A 178 -39.29 -2.83 23.16
CA SER A 178 -38.13 -3.08 22.32
C SER A 178 -37.69 -1.83 21.53
N ARG A 179 -38.66 -1.11 20.94
CA ARG A 179 -38.38 0.16 20.22
C ARG A 179 -37.80 1.21 21.13
N LEU A 180 -38.32 1.39 22.37
CA LEU A 180 -37.75 2.29 23.37
C LEU A 180 -36.33 1.92 23.74
N SER A 181 -36.05 0.62 23.94
CA SER A 181 -34.71 0.12 24.27
C SER A 181 -33.70 0.39 23.15
N GLN A 182 -34.11 0.22 21.89
CA GLN A 182 -33.26 0.56 20.73
C GLN A 182 -32.88 2.05 20.68
N MET A 183 -33.75 2.93 21.17
CA MET A 183 -33.47 4.36 21.33
C MET A 183 -32.66 4.69 22.60
N GLY A 184 -32.23 3.69 23.36
CA GLY A 184 -31.51 3.87 24.62
C GLY A 184 -32.40 4.29 25.81
N ILE A 185 -33.73 4.19 25.67
CA ILE A 185 -34.71 4.49 26.74
C ILE A 185 -35.10 3.19 27.43
N ALA A 186 -34.72 3.03 28.70
CA ALA A 186 -35.16 1.89 29.48
C ALA A 186 -36.68 1.98 29.76
N PRO A 187 -37.51 0.98 29.32
CA PRO A 187 -38.95 1.04 29.49
C PRO A 187 -39.41 1.18 30.97
N SER A 188 -38.61 0.68 31.91
CA SER A 188 -38.84 0.83 33.36
C SER A 188 -38.76 2.25 33.87
N ARG A 189 -38.10 3.15 33.17
CA ARG A 189 -37.94 4.55 33.50
C ARG A 189 -39.06 5.44 32.96
N VAL A 190 -39.87 4.92 32.02
CA VAL A 190 -40.97 5.65 31.40
C VAL A 190 -42.18 5.62 32.36
N ARG A 191 -42.55 6.83 32.83
CA ARG A 191 -43.66 7.01 33.82
C ARG A 191 -44.50 8.23 33.44
N VAL A 192 -45.75 8.22 33.81
CA VAL A 192 -46.67 9.36 33.67
C VAL A 192 -46.08 10.54 34.43
N GLY A 193 -46.00 11.71 33.79
CA GLY A 193 -45.45 12.94 34.35
C GLY A 193 -43.92 13.05 34.29
N SER A 194 -43.19 12.01 33.82
CA SER A 194 -41.72 12.05 33.72
C SER A 194 -41.27 11.43 32.39
N LEU A 195 -41.63 12.08 31.27
CA LEU A 195 -41.22 11.67 29.95
C LEU A 195 -39.82 12.20 29.60
N ILE A 196 -39.02 11.34 28.98
CA ILE A 196 -37.69 11.67 28.48
C ILE A 196 -37.86 12.45 27.17
N ARG A 197 -37.31 13.67 27.07
CA ARG A 197 -37.44 14.54 25.89
C ARG A 197 -36.28 14.39 24.93
N SER A 198 -35.12 13.99 25.43
CA SER A 198 -33.90 13.85 24.63
C SER A 198 -33.24 12.52 24.85
N ILE A 199 -32.67 11.98 23.79
CA ILE A 199 -31.88 10.77 23.81
C ILE A 199 -30.41 11.11 23.64
N ALA A 200 -29.54 10.32 24.25
CA ALA A 200 -28.09 10.46 24.08
C ALA A 200 -27.55 9.47 23.06
N VAL A 201 -26.81 9.96 22.10
CA VAL A 201 -25.96 9.13 21.26
C VAL A 201 -24.65 8.89 22.00
N ILE A 202 -24.26 7.64 22.14
CA ILE A 202 -23.12 7.20 22.95
C ILE A 202 -22.03 6.60 22.07
N SER A 203 -20.79 6.63 22.55
CA SER A 203 -19.66 5.95 21.86
C SER A 203 -19.77 4.44 22.00
N PRO A 204 -19.67 3.65 20.90
CA PRO A 204 -19.67 2.20 20.94
C PRO A 204 -18.36 1.61 21.45
N MET A 205 -17.25 2.39 21.41
CA MET A 205 -15.91 1.98 21.78
C MET A 205 -15.19 3.08 22.57
N HIS A 206 -14.04 2.78 23.14
CA HIS A 206 -13.11 3.77 23.65
C HIS A 206 -12.23 4.28 22.50
N GLY A 207 -11.73 5.51 22.61
CA GLY A 207 -10.88 6.10 21.59
C GLY A 207 -10.93 7.62 21.57
N TYR A 208 -10.36 8.23 20.57
CA TYR A 208 -10.33 9.68 20.39
C TYR A 208 -11.38 10.13 19.39
N VAL A 209 -12.05 11.22 19.67
CA VAL A 209 -12.99 11.85 18.73
C VAL A 209 -12.21 12.45 17.58
N HIS A 210 -12.25 11.78 16.42
CA HIS A 210 -11.51 12.21 15.23
C HIS A 210 -12.22 13.34 14.49
N GLN A 211 -13.52 13.20 14.27
CA GLN A 211 -14.34 14.20 13.58
C GLN A 211 -15.69 14.37 14.25
N ILE A 212 -16.19 15.63 14.24
CA ILE A 212 -17.54 16.01 14.62
C ILE A 212 -18.19 16.62 13.37
N LYS A 213 -19.23 15.94 12.82
CA LYS A 213 -19.91 16.35 11.56
C LYS A 213 -21.26 16.98 11.80
N VAL A 214 -21.51 17.43 13.01
CA VAL A 214 -22.81 17.99 13.44
C VAL A 214 -22.61 19.20 14.33
N ASN A 215 -23.56 20.13 14.27
CA ASN A 215 -23.59 21.35 15.08
C ASN A 215 -24.84 21.39 15.95
N ILE A 216 -24.78 22.16 17.03
CA ILE A 216 -25.95 22.43 17.89
C ILE A 216 -27.03 23.11 17.05
N GLY A 217 -28.30 22.65 17.22
CA GLY A 217 -29.44 23.11 16.44
C GLY A 217 -29.62 22.48 15.07
N ALA A 218 -28.67 21.65 14.62
CA ALA A 218 -28.80 20.95 13.34
C ALA A 218 -29.84 19.83 13.42
N LEU A 219 -30.65 19.70 12.37
CA LEU A 219 -31.50 18.54 12.16
C LEU A 219 -30.65 17.35 11.71
N VAL A 220 -30.79 16.24 12.38
CA VAL A 220 -30.12 14.96 12.09
C VAL A 220 -31.15 13.98 11.55
N GLU A 221 -30.88 13.43 10.39
CA GLU A 221 -31.65 12.34 9.79
C GLU A 221 -31.11 10.98 10.22
N PRO A 222 -31.91 9.91 10.16
CA PRO A 222 -31.46 8.54 10.44
C PRO A 222 -30.27 8.16 9.53
N ALA A 223 -29.32 7.38 10.06
CA ALA A 223 -28.11 6.91 9.40
C ALA A 223 -27.09 8.02 9.02
N ARG A 224 -27.38 9.30 9.26
CA ARG A 224 -26.39 10.36 9.06
C ARG A 224 -25.24 10.22 10.05
N GLU A 225 -24.02 10.29 9.55
CA GLU A 225 -22.80 10.29 10.37
C GLU A 225 -22.70 11.56 11.22
N LEU A 226 -22.48 11.38 12.51
CA LEU A 226 -22.37 12.47 13.50
C LEU A 226 -20.96 12.63 14.04
N PHE A 227 -20.33 11.50 14.38
CA PHE A 227 -18.99 11.45 14.94
C PHE A 227 -18.19 10.31 14.33
N GLN A 228 -16.89 10.50 14.34
CA GLN A 228 -15.95 9.43 14.09
C GLN A 228 -15.04 9.30 15.32
N VAL A 229 -14.95 8.08 15.87
CA VAL A 229 -14.07 7.76 17.00
C VAL A 229 -13.05 6.74 16.52
N VAL A 230 -11.79 6.94 16.86
CA VAL A 230 -10.66 6.11 16.46
C VAL A 230 -9.86 5.67 17.67
N ASP A 231 -9.44 4.42 17.68
CA ASP A 231 -8.55 3.85 18.69
C ASP A 231 -7.13 3.68 18.11
N ASN A 232 -6.21 4.53 18.55
CA ASN A 232 -4.84 4.58 18.02
C ASN A 232 -3.90 3.53 18.61
N HIS A 233 -4.37 2.59 19.45
CA HIS A 233 -3.51 1.57 20.06
C HIS A 233 -3.03 0.50 19.05
N HIS A 234 -3.72 0.36 17.93
CA HIS A 234 -3.45 -0.67 16.92
C HIS A 234 -3.25 -0.06 15.52
N ILE A 235 -2.29 0.87 15.41
CA ILE A 235 -1.93 1.43 14.12
C ILE A 235 -1.17 0.38 13.32
N GLN A 236 -1.51 0.24 12.07
CA GLN A 236 -0.84 -0.62 11.08
C GLN A 236 -0.30 0.22 9.92
N ILE A 237 0.61 -0.34 9.16
CA ILE A 237 1.10 0.26 7.92
C ILE A 237 0.35 -0.38 6.76
N GLU A 238 -0.13 0.42 5.85
CA GLU A 238 -0.57 0.00 4.53
C GLU A 238 0.44 0.47 3.50
N LEU A 239 1.22 -0.48 2.95
CA LEU A 239 2.22 -0.24 1.92
C LEU A 239 1.66 -0.58 0.55
N GLN A 240 1.98 0.21 -0.45
CA GLN A 240 1.63 -0.04 -1.84
C GLN A 240 2.82 -0.67 -2.56
N VAL A 241 2.69 -1.95 -2.95
CA VAL A 241 3.73 -2.71 -3.65
C VAL A 241 3.32 -2.91 -5.10
N PHE A 242 4.21 -2.58 -6.03
CA PHE A 242 3.95 -2.72 -7.46
C PHE A 242 3.93 -4.18 -7.93
N GLU A 243 3.22 -4.44 -9.04
CA GLU A 243 3.05 -5.76 -9.66
C GLU A 243 4.37 -6.51 -9.86
N LYS A 244 5.42 -5.82 -10.30
CA LYS A 244 6.75 -6.42 -10.56
C LYS A 244 7.39 -7.03 -9.31
N ASP A 245 7.08 -6.51 -8.12
CA ASP A 245 7.75 -6.85 -6.86
C ASP A 245 6.88 -7.74 -5.95
N ILE A 246 5.56 -7.81 -6.19
CA ILE A 246 4.60 -8.47 -5.28
C ILE A 246 4.85 -9.97 -5.10
N THR A 247 5.42 -10.63 -6.11
CA THR A 247 5.73 -12.07 -6.05
C THR A 247 6.78 -12.42 -4.99
N GLN A 248 7.62 -11.45 -4.62
CA GLN A 248 8.66 -11.59 -3.60
C GLN A 248 8.17 -11.25 -2.19
N VAL A 249 6.97 -10.67 -2.06
CA VAL A 249 6.40 -10.25 -0.77
C VAL A 249 5.58 -11.37 -0.15
N LYS A 250 5.89 -11.70 1.11
CA LYS A 250 5.25 -12.79 1.86
C LYS A 250 4.93 -12.35 3.29
N ASN A 251 3.92 -12.97 3.87
CA ASN A 251 3.61 -12.80 5.29
C ASN A 251 4.82 -13.23 6.15
N GLY A 252 5.05 -12.48 7.23
CA GLY A 252 6.15 -12.72 8.17
C GLY A 252 7.45 -11.99 7.83
N GLN A 253 7.54 -11.33 6.67
CA GLN A 253 8.70 -10.51 6.35
C GLN A 253 8.73 -9.24 7.19
N LYS A 254 9.94 -8.82 7.54
CA LYS A 254 10.18 -7.56 8.23
C LYS A 254 10.17 -6.38 7.27
N VAL A 255 9.65 -5.27 7.76
CA VAL A 255 9.62 -3.98 7.08
C VAL A 255 10.35 -2.98 7.96
N LEU A 256 11.36 -2.35 7.42
CA LEU A 256 11.98 -1.17 8.00
C LEU A 256 11.33 0.05 7.36
N PHE A 257 10.76 0.93 8.17
CA PHE A 257 10.10 2.12 7.64
C PHE A 257 10.47 3.38 8.41
N SER A 258 10.36 4.51 7.76
CA SER A 258 10.48 5.83 8.36
C SER A 258 9.28 6.70 7.98
N LEU A 259 8.95 7.65 8.84
CA LEU A 259 7.96 8.67 8.51
C LEU A 259 8.57 9.66 7.52
N THR A 260 7.81 10.06 6.53
CA THR A 260 8.24 11.10 5.57
C THR A 260 8.56 12.43 6.28
N SER A 261 7.87 12.70 7.40
CA SER A 261 8.11 13.86 8.26
C SER A 261 9.36 13.75 9.15
N ASN A 262 9.87 12.54 9.38
CA ASN A 262 11.07 12.29 10.18
C ASN A 262 11.86 11.10 9.63
N PRO A 263 12.64 11.29 8.54
CA PRO A 263 13.37 10.21 7.89
C PRO A 263 14.52 9.61 8.72
N SER A 264 14.98 10.34 9.75
CA SER A 264 16.12 9.91 10.57
C SER A 264 15.78 8.79 11.56
N LYS A 265 14.48 8.59 11.87
CA LYS A 265 14.04 7.55 12.80
C LYS A 265 13.45 6.39 12.03
N THR A 266 14.06 5.22 12.14
CA THR A 266 13.58 3.96 11.55
C THR A 266 12.80 3.17 12.58
N TYR A 267 11.69 2.59 12.12
CA TYR A 267 10.81 1.72 12.89
C TYR A 267 10.75 0.35 12.22
N GLU A 268 10.38 -0.67 13.00
CA GLU A 268 10.18 -2.03 12.51
C GLU A 268 8.71 -2.42 12.50
N ALA A 269 8.32 -3.15 11.47
CA ALA A 269 7.01 -3.76 11.34
C ALA A 269 7.12 -5.14 10.72
N THR A 270 6.10 -5.98 10.91
CA THR A 270 6.04 -7.33 10.34
C THR A 270 4.80 -7.46 9.46
N ILE A 271 4.97 -7.93 8.22
CA ILE A 271 3.87 -8.16 7.28
C ILE A 271 2.99 -9.29 7.80
N PHE A 272 1.71 -9.01 7.98
CA PHE A 272 0.71 -10.02 8.37
C PHE A 272 -0.29 -10.33 7.26
N SER A 273 -0.45 -9.43 6.28
CA SER A 273 -1.40 -9.63 5.18
C SER A 273 -0.88 -9.00 3.89
N VAL A 274 -0.99 -9.76 2.80
CA VAL A 274 -0.71 -9.32 1.44
C VAL A 274 -2.01 -9.39 0.65
N GLY A 275 -2.43 -8.26 0.08
CA GLY A 275 -3.61 -8.16 -0.76
C GLY A 275 -3.54 -9.12 -1.95
N LYS A 276 -4.71 -9.52 -2.45
CA LYS A 276 -4.82 -10.44 -3.60
C LYS A 276 -5.53 -9.82 -4.81
N SER A 277 -5.69 -8.52 -4.77
CA SER A 277 -6.27 -7.72 -5.86
C SER A 277 -5.44 -6.48 -6.09
N PHE A 278 -5.30 -6.09 -7.33
CA PHE A 278 -4.66 -4.84 -7.70
C PHE A 278 -5.65 -3.68 -7.53
N GLU A 279 -5.14 -2.55 -7.07
CA GLU A 279 -5.88 -1.30 -7.16
C GLU A 279 -5.84 -0.78 -8.60
N ASN A 280 -7.01 -0.50 -9.16
CA ASN A 280 -7.18 -0.26 -10.61
C ASN A 280 -6.37 0.94 -11.13
N ASP A 281 -6.09 1.94 -10.29
CA ASP A 281 -5.43 3.17 -10.73
C ASP A 281 -3.90 3.10 -10.70
N THR A 282 -3.31 2.29 -9.81
CA THR A 282 -1.87 2.31 -9.53
C THR A 282 -1.13 1.04 -9.92
N LYS A 283 -1.84 -0.05 -10.30
CA LYS A 283 -1.28 -1.40 -10.50
C LYS A 283 -0.43 -1.87 -9.32
N SER A 284 -0.84 -1.48 -8.11
CA SER A 284 -0.21 -1.87 -6.87
C SER A 284 -1.14 -2.76 -6.04
N VAL A 285 -0.57 -3.46 -5.10
CA VAL A 285 -1.26 -4.31 -4.14
C VAL A 285 -1.01 -3.75 -2.75
N GLY A 286 -2.06 -3.60 -1.95
CA GLY A 286 -1.97 -3.21 -0.55
C GLY A 286 -1.34 -4.33 0.29
N VAL A 287 -0.30 -4.00 1.03
CA VAL A 287 0.40 -4.89 1.96
C VAL A 287 0.29 -4.30 3.36
N HIS A 288 -0.27 -5.08 4.29
CA HIS A 288 -0.47 -4.63 5.66
C HIS A 288 0.60 -5.20 6.59
N ALA A 289 1.25 -4.30 7.35
CA ALA A 289 2.26 -4.67 8.33
C ALA A 289 1.91 -4.13 9.72
N GLN A 290 2.10 -4.97 10.73
CA GLN A 290 1.92 -4.63 12.14
C GLN A 290 3.21 -4.01 12.68
N ILE A 291 3.09 -2.85 13.33
CA ILE A 291 4.22 -2.17 13.97
C ILE A 291 4.53 -2.87 15.29
N GLU A 292 5.80 -3.22 15.51
CA GLU A 292 6.23 -4.00 16.69
C GLU A 292 6.23 -3.16 17.97
N ASP A 293 6.53 -1.88 17.91
CA ASP A 293 6.57 -0.98 19.07
C ASP A 293 5.81 0.34 18.80
N ASN A 294 4.55 0.37 19.23
CA ASN A 294 3.66 1.51 19.05
C ASN A 294 3.68 2.53 20.20
N GLN A 295 4.29 2.18 21.35
CA GLN A 295 4.02 2.91 22.59
C GLN A 295 4.84 4.18 22.75
N GLU A 296 6.00 4.29 22.09
CA GLU A 296 6.89 5.46 22.23
C GLU A 296 6.80 6.47 21.10
N ALA A 297 6.11 6.13 20.01
CA ALA A 297 5.99 7.01 18.87
C ALA A 297 4.61 7.69 18.85
N ASN A 298 4.58 9.00 18.75
CA ASN A 298 3.35 9.77 18.45
C ASN A 298 2.89 9.51 17.00
N LEU A 299 2.64 8.22 16.68
CA LEU A 299 2.15 7.80 15.38
C LEU A 299 0.67 8.13 15.27
N LEU A 300 0.28 8.76 14.17
CA LEU A 300 -1.11 9.09 13.89
C LEU A 300 -1.53 8.47 12.56
N PRO A 301 -2.76 7.97 12.47
CA PRO A 301 -3.33 7.52 11.21
C PRO A 301 -3.28 8.61 10.15
N GLY A 302 -2.98 8.26 8.91
CA GLY A 302 -2.83 9.20 7.80
C GLY A 302 -1.41 9.74 7.60
N MET A 303 -0.44 9.42 8.48
CA MET A 303 0.96 9.77 8.23
C MET A 303 1.54 8.93 7.11
N PHE A 304 2.26 9.58 6.18
CA PHE A 304 2.96 8.91 5.09
C PHE A 304 4.26 8.28 5.57
N VAL A 305 4.52 7.09 5.06
CA VAL A 305 5.71 6.30 5.36
C VAL A 305 6.43 5.89 4.09
N SER A 306 7.75 5.80 4.19
CA SER A 306 8.61 5.11 3.21
C SER A 306 9.17 3.88 3.87
N GLY A 307 8.86 2.71 3.31
CA GLY A 307 9.23 1.41 3.86
C GLY A 307 10.13 0.63 2.91
N ARG A 308 10.97 -0.22 3.50
CA ARG A 308 11.75 -1.24 2.79
C ARG A 308 11.35 -2.59 3.34
N ILE A 309 10.72 -3.40 2.52
CA ILE A 309 10.36 -4.79 2.83
C ILE A 309 11.61 -5.64 2.65
N LEU A 310 12.07 -6.29 3.71
CA LEU A 310 13.23 -7.16 3.64
C LEU A 310 12.83 -8.47 2.97
N THR A 311 13.39 -8.74 1.80
CA THR A 311 13.24 -10.02 1.12
C THR A 311 14.25 -11.03 1.67
N THR A 312 14.08 -12.30 1.33
CA THR A 312 14.96 -13.37 1.78
C THR A 312 16.40 -13.07 1.36
N GLU A 313 17.35 -13.31 2.25
CA GLU A 313 18.78 -13.25 1.91
C GLU A 313 19.09 -14.36 0.91
N GLU A 314 19.13 -14.03 -0.37
CA GLU A 314 19.67 -14.93 -1.38
C GLU A 314 21.14 -14.61 -1.58
N ALA A 315 21.97 -15.66 -1.61
CA ALA A 315 23.38 -15.51 -1.94
C ALA A 315 23.48 -15.23 -3.44
N VAL A 316 23.74 -13.98 -3.78
CA VAL A 316 23.85 -13.50 -5.16
C VAL A 316 25.31 -13.16 -5.48
N PRO A 317 25.75 -13.29 -6.73
CA PRO A 317 27.06 -12.84 -7.16
C PRO A 317 27.22 -11.34 -6.94
N ALA A 318 28.17 -10.94 -6.11
CA ALA A 318 28.35 -9.54 -5.74
C ALA A 318 29.82 -9.11 -5.85
N LEU A 319 30.01 -7.81 -6.11
CA LEU A 319 31.29 -7.13 -6.10
C LEU A 319 31.22 -5.93 -5.15
N PRO A 320 32.37 -5.50 -4.59
CA PRO A 320 32.44 -4.23 -3.89
C PRO A 320 32.01 -3.06 -4.81
N ASP A 321 31.33 -2.07 -4.24
CA ASP A 321 30.86 -0.89 -4.99
C ASP A 321 32.03 -0.16 -5.70
N GLU A 322 33.23 -0.20 -5.12
CA GLU A 322 34.46 0.38 -5.70
C GLU A 322 34.93 -0.34 -6.99
N ALA A 323 34.42 -1.53 -7.27
CA ALA A 323 34.75 -2.30 -8.47
C ALA A 323 33.88 -1.91 -9.69
N ILE A 324 32.78 -1.20 -9.45
CA ILE A 324 31.78 -0.88 -10.49
C ILE A 324 31.95 0.56 -10.93
N ILE A 325 32.20 0.75 -12.22
CA ILE A 325 32.30 2.07 -12.85
C ILE A 325 31.01 2.38 -13.59
N THR A 326 30.54 3.60 -13.45
CA THR A 326 29.35 4.09 -14.14
C THR A 326 29.76 5.14 -15.17
N GLU A 327 29.41 4.93 -16.42
CA GLU A 327 29.61 5.89 -17.52
C GLU A 327 28.26 6.11 -18.23
N GLY A 328 27.70 7.28 -18.02
CA GLY A 328 26.34 7.57 -18.48
C GLY A 328 25.31 6.67 -17.84
N GLU A 329 24.57 5.91 -18.64
CA GLU A 329 23.57 4.93 -18.17
C GLU A 329 24.14 3.51 -18.05
N LEU A 330 25.34 3.27 -18.49
CA LEU A 330 25.97 1.94 -18.54
C LEU A 330 26.89 1.76 -17.33
N LYS A 331 26.94 0.50 -16.86
CA LYS A 331 27.81 0.09 -15.76
C LYS A 331 28.76 -1.00 -16.24
N PHE A 332 30.01 -0.90 -15.77
CA PHE A 332 31.10 -1.75 -16.22
C PHE A 332 31.94 -2.24 -15.03
N VAL A 333 32.61 -3.35 -15.24
CA VAL A 333 33.69 -3.85 -14.38
C VAL A 333 34.89 -4.18 -15.25
N PHE A 334 36.08 -4.15 -14.65
CA PHE A 334 37.31 -4.53 -15.37
C PHE A 334 37.69 -5.96 -15.01
N ILE A 335 38.03 -6.73 -16.04
CA ILE A 335 38.68 -8.03 -15.91
C ILE A 335 40.17 -7.86 -16.20
N ALA A 336 40.99 -8.56 -15.42
CA ALA A 336 42.42 -8.63 -15.60
C ALA A 336 42.82 -10.00 -16.12
N THR A 337 43.52 -10.05 -17.22
CA THR A 337 44.16 -11.26 -17.78
C THR A 337 45.66 -11.07 -17.77
N ARG A 338 46.41 -12.15 -17.50
CA ARG A 338 47.88 -12.09 -17.62
C ARG A 338 48.29 -11.91 -19.06
N ALA A 339 49.17 -10.92 -19.28
CA ALA A 339 49.77 -10.74 -20.60
C ALA A 339 50.59 -11.99 -20.96
N THR A 340 50.27 -12.63 -22.10
CA THR A 340 51.08 -13.70 -22.65
C THR A 340 52.27 -13.10 -23.36
N HIS A 341 53.42 -13.01 -22.71
CA HIS A 341 54.66 -12.69 -23.40
C HIS A 341 55.03 -13.81 -24.34
N PRO A 342 55.33 -13.59 -25.60
CA PRO A 342 55.96 -14.61 -26.43
C PRO A 342 57.33 -14.96 -25.79
N PRO A 343 57.78 -16.24 -25.86
CA PRO A 343 59.07 -16.63 -25.32
C PRO A 343 60.15 -15.79 -25.96
N GLU A 344 61.07 -15.27 -25.17
CA GLU A 344 62.19 -14.42 -25.56
C GLU A 344 62.88 -14.98 -26.77
N SER A 345 62.76 -14.37 -27.93
CA SER A 345 63.69 -14.57 -29.02
C SER A 345 64.89 -13.67 -28.77
N LYS A 346 66.08 -14.34 -28.69
CA LYS A 346 67.39 -13.79 -28.35
C LYS A 346 67.63 -12.41 -28.94
N ALA A 347 68.13 -11.57 -28.06
CA ALA A 347 68.71 -10.28 -28.36
C ALA A 347 69.75 -10.34 -29.51
N GLU A 348 69.62 -9.46 -30.47
CA GLU A 348 70.73 -8.91 -31.22
C GLU A 348 70.43 -7.44 -31.58
N SER A 349 71.46 -6.61 -31.24
CA SER A 349 71.71 -5.22 -31.61
C SER A 349 70.89 -4.10 -30.97
N ALA A 350 71.57 -3.46 -30.05
CA ALA A 350 71.31 -2.16 -29.53
C ALA A 350 71.37 -1.07 -30.62
N GLU A 351 70.37 -0.14 -30.63
CA GLU A 351 70.62 1.26 -30.95
C GLU A 351 69.74 2.14 -30.01
N GLU A 352 70.36 3.20 -29.57
CA GLU A 352 70.00 4.08 -28.48
C GLU A 352 68.69 4.84 -28.66
N GLY A 353 67.91 4.97 -27.60
CA GLY A 353 67.12 6.18 -27.33
C GLY A 353 65.61 6.10 -27.35
N HIS A 354 65.02 5.19 -26.56
CA HIS A 354 63.69 5.40 -25.99
C HIS A 354 63.67 4.73 -24.60
N GLU A 355 63.28 5.46 -23.57
CA GLU A 355 63.01 4.90 -22.24
C GLU A 355 62.06 3.73 -22.38
N GLY A 356 62.54 2.53 -22.08
CA GLY A 356 61.83 1.28 -22.27
C GLY A 356 60.53 1.26 -21.48
N GLU A 357 59.45 1.37 -22.17
CA GLU A 357 58.12 1.04 -21.66
C GLU A 357 58.10 -0.44 -21.27
N LEU A 358 58.16 -0.73 -19.98
CA LEU A 358 58.11 -2.08 -19.45
C LEU A 358 56.85 -2.78 -19.99
N ALA A 359 56.99 -3.91 -20.66
CA ALA A 359 55.84 -4.68 -21.11
C ALA A 359 54.85 -4.93 -20.00
N PRO A 360 53.56 -4.77 -20.22
CA PRO A 360 52.56 -4.90 -19.19
C PRO A 360 52.46 -6.36 -18.68
N ASP A 361 52.40 -6.57 -17.37
CA ASP A 361 52.17 -7.89 -16.77
C ASP A 361 50.69 -8.33 -16.84
N TRP A 362 49.80 -7.32 -16.88
CA TRP A 362 48.35 -7.50 -16.88
C TRP A 362 47.69 -6.65 -17.95
N VAL A 363 46.66 -7.25 -18.56
CA VAL A 363 45.78 -6.58 -19.52
C VAL A 363 44.40 -6.50 -18.95
N PHE A 364 43.83 -5.30 -18.89
CA PHE A 364 42.52 -4.99 -18.36
C PHE A 364 41.55 -4.76 -19.49
N THR A 365 40.41 -5.46 -19.47
CA THR A 365 39.34 -5.33 -20.45
C THR A 365 38.06 -4.93 -19.75
N LYS A 366 37.30 -4.05 -20.34
CA LYS A 366 36.04 -3.50 -19.83
C LYS A 366 34.90 -4.47 -20.18
N ILE A 367 34.09 -4.89 -19.20
CA ILE A 367 32.90 -5.74 -19.41
C ILE A 367 31.67 -5.03 -18.86
N GLY A 368 30.61 -4.99 -19.68
CA GLY A 368 29.31 -4.48 -19.26
C GLY A 368 28.64 -5.38 -18.22
N VAL A 369 28.00 -4.75 -17.24
CA VAL A 369 27.29 -5.46 -16.18
C VAL A 369 25.91 -4.89 -15.92
N GLN A 370 24.99 -5.76 -15.54
CA GLN A 370 23.72 -5.40 -14.93
C GLN A 370 23.88 -5.46 -13.41
N THR A 371 23.51 -4.38 -12.71
CA THR A 371 23.54 -4.34 -11.24
C THR A 371 22.16 -4.59 -10.67
N GLY A 372 22.10 -5.33 -9.55
CA GLY A 372 20.89 -5.62 -8.82
C GLY A 372 20.90 -4.98 -7.42
N ALA A 373 20.64 -5.78 -6.39
CA ALA A 373 20.61 -5.35 -5.00
C ALA A 373 21.97 -4.82 -4.51
N SER A 374 21.96 -3.77 -3.68
CA SER A 374 23.16 -3.23 -3.03
C SER A 374 22.95 -3.21 -1.53
N ASP A 375 23.90 -3.77 -0.77
CA ASP A 375 23.89 -3.81 0.68
C ASP A 375 25.33 -3.83 1.24
N ALA A 376 25.57 -3.07 2.31
CA ALA A 376 26.84 -3.04 3.06
C ALA A 376 28.10 -2.83 2.21
N GLY A 377 28.04 -2.02 1.14
CA GLY A 377 29.19 -1.70 0.27
C GLY A 377 29.48 -2.75 -0.80
N TYR A 378 28.52 -3.66 -1.04
CA TYR A 378 28.54 -4.63 -2.12
C TYR A 378 27.30 -4.51 -2.97
N THR A 379 27.46 -4.66 -4.28
CA THR A 379 26.35 -4.64 -5.25
C THR A 379 26.31 -5.95 -6.00
N GLU A 380 25.10 -6.51 -6.16
CA GLU A 380 24.83 -7.65 -7.02
C GLU A 380 25.19 -7.32 -8.47
N VAL A 381 25.94 -8.20 -9.11
CA VAL A 381 26.44 -8.02 -10.45
C VAL A 381 26.14 -9.24 -11.30
N LYS A 382 25.46 -9.01 -12.43
CA LYS A 382 25.28 -9.98 -13.50
C LYS A 382 26.11 -9.56 -14.70
N LEU A 383 27.13 -10.34 -15.03
CA LEU A 383 27.97 -10.12 -16.19
C LEU A 383 27.15 -10.32 -17.46
N LEU A 384 27.29 -9.41 -18.42
CA LEU A 384 26.67 -9.53 -19.75
C LEU A 384 27.40 -10.52 -20.66
N GLU A 385 28.70 -10.73 -20.38
CA GLU A 385 29.57 -11.65 -21.10
C GLU A 385 30.22 -12.67 -20.15
N PRO A 386 30.48 -13.88 -20.59
CA PRO A 386 31.14 -14.89 -19.77
C PRO A 386 32.62 -14.51 -19.50
N LEU A 387 33.07 -14.74 -18.25
CA LEU A 387 34.47 -14.52 -17.90
C LEU A 387 35.39 -15.47 -18.66
N PRO A 388 36.47 -14.95 -19.29
CA PRO A 388 37.50 -15.77 -19.89
C PRO A 388 38.19 -16.69 -18.86
N SER A 389 38.64 -17.86 -19.29
CA SER A 389 39.33 -18.78 -18.39
C SER A 389 40.61 -18.18 -17.83
N GLY A 390 40.69 -18.09 -16.47
CA GLY A 390 41.83 -17.51 -15.77
C GLY A 390 41.78 -16.00 -15.55
N ALA A 391 40.75 -15.33 -16.02
CA ALA A 391 40.53 -13.90 -15.75
C ALA A 391 40.17 -13.65 -14.29
N GLN A 392 40.63 -12.52 -13.75
CA GLN A 392 40.30 -12.03 -12.40
C GLN A 392 39.57 -10.70 -12.53
N LEU A 393 38.68 -10.41 -11.61
CA LEU A 393 37.94 -9.14 -11.56
C LEU A 393 38.70 -8.11 -10.72
N VAL A 394 38.69 -6.86 -11.13
CA VAL A 394 39.19 -5.76 -10.31
C VAL A 394 38.16 -5.52 -9.20
N THR A 395 38.53 -5.78 -7.96
CA THR A 395 37.67 -5.58 -6.78
C THR A 395 37.91 -4.25 -6.09
N LYS A 396 39.06 -3.63 -6.33
CA LYS A 396 39.41 -2.31 -5.78
C LYS A 396 40.27 -1.55 -6.78
N GLY A 397 40.09 -0.22 -6.85
CA GLY A 397 40.88 0.66 -7.71
C GLY A 397 40.44 0.66 -9.18
N ALA A 398 39.25 0.21 -9.50
CA ALA A 398 38.70 0.20 -10.87
C ALA A 398 38.71 1.59 -11.53
N TYR A 399 38.51 2.66 -10.73
CA TYR A 399 38.56 4.04 -11.21
C TYR A 399 39.91 4.37 -11.86
N TYR A 400 41.04 3.90 -11.31
CA TYR A 400 42.38 4.16 -11.88
C TYR A 400 42.54 3.44 -13.22
N VAL A 401 41.99 2.24 -13.37
CA VAL A 401 42.01 1.51 -14.64
C VAL A 401 41.19 2.26 -15.68
N ALA A 402 39.99 2.73 -15.33
CA ALA A 402 39.16 3.56 -16.19
C ALA A 402 39.84 4.86 -16.62
N ALA A 403 40.49 5.56 -15.66
CA ALA A 403 41.21 6.80 -15.95
C ALA A 403 42.42 6.59 -16.90
N GLN A 404 43.06 5.42 -16.86
CA GLN A 404 44.14 5.08 -17.77
C GLN A 404 43.61 4.69 -19.15
N ALA A 405 42.46 4.02 -19.25
CA ALA A 405 41.78 3.74 -20.52
C ALA A 405 41.46 5.05 -21.27
N ASN A 406 40.88 6.01 -20.58
CA ASN A 406 40.49 7.29 -21.18
C ASN A 406 41.66 8.19 -21.54
N LYS A 407 42.89 7.94 -21.02
CA LYS A 407 44.10 8.69 -21.44
C LYS A 407 44.63 8.21 -22.79
N GLY A 408 44.33 6.97 -23.18
CA GLY A 408 44.69 6.40 -24.48
C GLY A 408 43.94 7.05 -25.65
N GLU A 409 42.71 7.54 -25.44
CA GLU A 409 41.92 8.20 -26.49
C GLU A 409 42.33 9.66 -26.80
N GLY A 410 42.98 10.33 -25.88
CA GLY A 410 43.34 11.77 -26.04
C GLY A 410 44.65 12.05 -26.79
N GLY A 411 45.32 11.05 -27.39
CA GLY A 411 46.67 11.17 -27.93
C GLY A 411 46.82 11.30 -29.45
N HIS A 412 45.74 11.41 -30.22
CA HIS A 412 45.83 11.45 -31.70
C HIS A 412 45.12 12.63 -32.35
N ASP A 413 45.13 13.82 -31.72
CA ASP A 413 44.78 15.08 -32.38
C ASP A 413 45.83 16.18 -32.03
N GLU A 414 47.01 16.15 -32.70
CA GLU A 414 47.84 17.31 -33.04
C GLU A 414 48.56 17.03 -34.37
#